data_b97ffdbf3652f8944933b2bb90b5d097
#
_entry.id   b97ffdbf3652f8944933b2bb90b5d097
#
_cell.length_a   1.000
_cell.length_b   1.000
_cell.length_c   1.000
_cell.angle_alpha   90.00
_cell.angle_beta   90.00
_cell.angle_gamma   90.00
#
_symmetry.space_group_name_H-M   'P 1'
#
loop_
_entity.id
_entity.type
_entity.pdbx_description
1 polymer ?
#
loop_
_entity_poly.entity_id
_entity_poly.type
_entity_poly.pdbx_seq_one_letter_code
_entity_poly.pdbx_strand_id
1 'polypeptide(L)'
;MKFSKELITLDLETTGTWIEKDRIIEIAMIKSFPSGEEQVYSKRVNPGMSIPPAVTELTGIDDDAVKEAPAFGEIAGEVSVFLGDADLAGFNIESFDLPLLGRELNSCGYKFSAQGRRIYDAKKIYHLNEKRDLSAAYRFYCGKTLEDAHSALADTRACLEVLVSQASRYIGEGSGIEELGKFDYKPKPEFYDEERRFRWWNGKLYIMFGKYARKYSLEDLAREDRKYLEWIVSADFSPSVKELAEKALRGEFPKNPAGEEQRTGERS
;
A
#
# COMPACT_ATOMS: atom_id res chain seq x y z
N MET A 1 -15.78 20.51 14.15
CA MET A 1 -14.34 20.75 14.42
C MET A 1 -14.05 22.19 14.03
N LYS A 2 -13.22 22.95 14.80
CA LYS A 2 -12.85 24.33 14.41
C LYS A 2 -11.46 24.37 13.82
N PHE A 3 -11.31 24.92 12.65
CA PHE A 3 -10.03 25.17 11.99
C PHE A 3 -10.02 26.60 11.42
N SER A 4 -8.84 27.20 11.31
CA SER A 4 -8.67 28.63 10.97
C SER A 4 -8.28 28.86 9.51
N LYS A 5 -8.02 27.79 8.76
CA LYS A 5 -7.63 27.78 7.36
C LYS A 5 -8.42 26.70 6.64
N GLU A 6 -8.60 26.83 5.35
CA GLU A 6 -9.20 25.76 4.54
C GLU A 6 -8.44 24.45 4.72
N LEU A 7 -9.19 23.35 4.80
CA LEU A 7 -8.67 22.00 4.94
C LEU A 7 -9.15 21.16 3.77
N ILE A 8 -8.24 20.53 3.06
CA ILE A 8 -8.58 19.55 2.04
C ILE A 8 -8.26 18.16 2.55
N THR A 9 -9.30 17.34 2.67
CA THR A 9 -9.15 15.89 2.86
C THR A 9 -9.13 15.25 1.48
N LEU A 10 -8.11 14.43 1.18
CA LEU A 10 -7.96 13.79 -0.12
C LEU A 10 -7.60 12.32 -0.01
N ASP A 11 -7.96 11.59 -1.06
CA ASP A 11 -7.64 10.20 -1.28
C ASP A 11 -7.45 9.93 -2.78
N LEU A 12 -6.57 9.01 -3.15
CA LEU A 12 -6.24 8.65 -4.52
C LEU A 12 -6.37 7.14 -4.74
N GLU A 13 -7.09 6.76 -5.80
CA GLU A 13 -6.95 5.43 -6.36
C GLU A 13 -5.91 5.44 -7.48
N THR A 14 -5.11 4.39 -7.56
CA THR A 14 -3.93 4.36 -8.44
C THR A 14 -3.74 2.99 -9.07
N THR A 15 -2.96 2.90 -10.15
CA THR A 15 -2.61 1.62 -10.80
C THR A 15 -1.74 0.72 -9.93
N GLY A 16 -1.29 1.17 -8.77
CA GLY A 16 -0.48 0.43 -7.80
C GLY A 16 0.13 1.34 -6.76
N THR A 17 1.08 0.83 -5.98
CA THR A 17 1.65 1.55 -4.82
C THR A 17 3.05 2.12 -5.06
N TRP A 18 3.52 2.13 -6.30
CA TRP A 18 4.85 2.62 -6.64
C TRP A 18 4.82 4.07 -7.12
N ILE A 19 5.18 4.98 -6.24
CA ILE A 19 5.07 6.42 -6.47
C ILE A 19 5.73 6.87 -7.78
N GLU A 20 6.86 6.31 -8.19
CA GLU A 20 7.59 6.74 -9.38
C GLU A 20 6.97 6.27 -10.70
N LYS A 21 6.10 5.25 -10.69
CA LYS A 21 5.61 4.59 -11.91
C LYS A 21 4.10 4.48 -12.01
N ASP A 22 3.44 4.26 -10.86
CA ASP A 22 2.00 4.12 -10.86
C ASP A 22 1.31 5.46 -11.11
N ARG A 23 0.11 5.40 -11.68
CA ARG A 23 -0.65 6.56 -12.12
C ARG A 23 -1.97 6.66 -11.36
N ILE A 24 -2.49 7.86 -11.24
CA ILE A 24 -3.80 8.10 -10.64
C ILE A 24 -4.88 7.59 -11.60
N ILE A 25 -5.87 6.86 -11.06
CA ILE A 25 -7.07 6.40 -11.75
C ILE A 25 -8.34 7.03 -11.19
N GLU A 26 -8.29 7.56 -9.97
CA GLU A 26 -9.33 8.39 -9.37
C GLU A 26 -8.69 9.36 -8.37
N ILE A 27 -9.23 10.57 -8.32
CA ILE A 27 -8.88 11.58 -7.32
C ILE A 27 -10.17 12.07 -6.66
N ALA A 28 -10.20 12.05 -5.32
CA ALA A 28 -11.28 12.63 -4.54
C ALA A 28 -10.71 13.62 -3.51
N MET A 29 -11.32 14.80 -3.45
CA MET A 29 -10.95 15.86 -2.51
C MET A 29 -12.20 16.52 -1.95
N ILE A 30 -12.22 16.74 -0.64
CA ILE A 30 -13.24 17.55 0.06
C ILE A 30 -12.54 18.73 0.70
N LYS A 31 -12.87 19.91 0.23
CA LYS A 31 -12.40 21.17 0.80
C LYS A 31 -13.43 21.67 1.82
N SER A 32 -13.04 21.69 3.07
CA SER A 32 -13.84 22.21 4.18
C SER A 32 -13.37 23.62 4.54
N PHE A 33 -14.32 24.54 4.66
CA PHE A 33 -14.08 25.94 5.01
C PHE A 33 -14.29 26.19 6.50
N PRO A 34 -13.62 27.19 7.09
CA PRO A 34 -13.88 27.60 8.47
C PRO A 34 -15.34 27.98 8.76
N SER A 35 -16.10 28.39 7.73
CA SER A 35 -17.53 28.68 7.79
C SER A 35 -18.40 27.44 8.04
N GLY A 36 -17.87 26.23 7.80
CA GLY A 36 -18.60 24.97 7.83
C GLY A 36 -19.13 24.53 6.46
N GLU A 37 -18.91 25.32 5.43
CA GLU A 37 -19.20 24.94 4.03
C GLU A 37 -18.19 23.90 3.52
N GLU A 38 -18.62 23.10 2.54
CA GLU A 38 -17.78 22.11 1.88
C GLU A 38 -17.89 22.20 0.37
N GLN A 39 -16.79 21.94 -0.32
CA GLN A 39 -16.74 21.75 -1.77
C GLN A 39 -16.13 20.37 -2.06
N VAL A 40 -16.71 19.66 -3.00
CA VAL A 40 -16.26 18.33 -3.40
C VAL A 40 -15.68 18.38 -4.80
N TYR A 41 -14.53 17.76 -4.99
CA TYR A 41 -13.92 17.49 -6.28
C TYR A 41 -13.66 16.00 -6.37
N SER A 42 -14.26 15.30 -7.33
CA SER A 42 -14.04 13.88 -7.57
C SER A 42 -14.05 13.61 -9.05
N LYS A 43 -12.99 12.95 -9.56
CA LYS A 43 -12.88 12.58 -10.98
C LYS A 43 -12.15 11.25 -11.16
N ARG A 44 -12.65 10.46 -12.10
CA ARG A 44 -11.90 9.38 -12.74
C ARG A 44 -10.83 9.97 -13.64
N VAL A 45 -9.72 9.25 -13.75
CA VAL A 45 -8.56 9.68 -14.54
C VAL A 45 -8.09 8.52 -15.41
N ASN A 46 -7.89 8.78 -16.68
CA ASN A 46 -7.26 7.81 -17.58
C ASN A 46 -5.75 7.78 -17.30
N PRO A 47 -5.21 6.65 -16.81
CA PRO A 47 -3.79 6.56 -16.47
C PRO A 47 -2.87 6.47 -17.70
N GLY A 48 -3.42 6.25 -18.91
CA GLY A 48 -2.66 5.99 -20.13
C GLY A 48 -1.90 4.66 -20.12
N MET A 49 -2.27 3.75 -19.23
CA MET A 49 -1.71 2.41 -19.11
C MET A 49 -2.76 1.46 -18.54
N SER A 50 -2.59 0.15 -18.76
CA SER A 50 -3.53 -0.85 -18.26
C SER A 50 -3.52 -0.92 -16.73
N ILE A 51 -4.71 -1.06 -16.14
CA ILE A 51 -4.92 -1.23 -14.70
C ILE A 51 -4.71 -2.72 -14.35
N PRO A 52 -3.82 -3.03 -13.41
CA PRO A 52 -3.61 -4.42 -13.00
C PRO A 52 -4.88 -5.04 -12.43
N PRO A 53 -5.19 -6.34 -12.75
CA PRO A 53 -6.39 -7.02 -12.24
C PRO A 53 -6.55 -6.97 -10.70
N ALA A 54 -5.44 -7.06 -9.97
CA ALA A 54 -5.46 -6.93 -8.50
C ALA A 54 -5.89 -5.54 -8.01
N VAL A 55 -5.66 -4.49 -8.81
CA VAL A 55 -6.14 -3.14 -8.50
C VAL A 55 -7.62 -3.04 -8.82
N THR A 56 -8.06 -3.60 -9.95
CA THR A 56 -9.49 -3.67 -10.29
C THR A 56 -10.29 -4.44 -9.24
N GLU A 57 -9.76 -5.56 -8.74
CA GLU A 57 -10.39 -6.32 -7.66
C GLU A 57 -10.53 -5.50 -6.37
N LEU A 58 -9.51 -4.68 -6.05
CA LEU A 58 -9.49 -3.85 -4.83
C LEU A 58 -10.39 -2.62 -4.93
N THR A 59 -10.33 -1.90 -6.07
CA THR A 59 -10.94 -0.58 -6.25
C THR A 59 -12.27 -0.61 -7.00
N GLY A 60 -12.53 -1.69 -7.72
CA GLY A 60 -13.65 -1.80 -8.66
C GLY A 60 -13.47 -0.98 -9.94
N ILE A 61 -12.26 -0.43 -10.18
CA ILE A 61 -11.94 0.39 -11.35
C ILE A 61 -11.14 -0.45 -12.33
N ASP A 62 -11.66 -0.62 -13.54
CA ASP A 62 -11.00 -1.30 -14.65
C ASP A 62 -10.65 -0.32 -15.79
N ASP A 63 -10.02 -0.84 -16.83
CA ASP A 63 -9.63 -0.05 -18.01
C ASP A 63 -10.85 0.59 -18.69
N ASP A 64 -12.01 -0.10 -18.74
CA ASP A 64 -13.23 0.40 -19.34
C ASP A 64 -13.83 1.59 -18.56
N ALA A 65 -13.73 1.55 -17.23
CA ALA A 65 -14.23 2.62 -16.36
C ALA A 65 -13.48 3.95 -16.50
N VAL A 66 -12.26 3.93 -17.05
CA VAL A 66 -11.40 5.13 -17.19
C VAL A 66 -11.06 5.50 -18.62
N LYS A 67 -11.46 4.71 -19.62
CA LYS A 67 -11.08 4.94 -21.02
C LYS A 67 -11.52 6.28 -21.57
N GLU A 68 -12.71 6.74 -21.17
CA GLU A 68 -13.29 8.03 -21.59
C GLU A 68 -13.01 9.16 -20.56
N ALA A 69 -12.31 8.83 -19.46
CA ALA A 69 -11.92 9.81 -18.47
C ALA A 69 -10.77 10.69 -19.01
N PRO A 70 -10.65 11.94 -18.57
CA PRO A 70 -9.53 12.79 -18.93
C PRO A 70 -8.21 12.23 -18.41
N ALA A 71 -7.12 12.43 -19.14
CA ALA A 71 -5.78 12.21 -18.60
C ALA A 71 -5.48 13.20 -17.47
N PHE A 72 -4.58 12.84 -16.55
CA PHE A 72 -4.27 13.73 -15.43
C PHE A 72 -3.80 15.12 -15.86
N GLY A 73 -3.05 15.21 -16.95
CA GLY A 73 -2.60 16.49 -17.53
C GLY A 73 -3.73 17.44 -17.90
N GLU A 74 -4.89 16.92 -18.30
CA GLU A 74 -6.05 17.72 -18.69
C GLU A 74 -6.77 18.34 -17.50
N ILE A 75 -6.68 17.69 -16.31
CA ILE A 75 -7.31 18.16 -15.07
C ILE A 75 -6.31 18.76 -14.07
N ALA A 76 -5.01 18.72 -14.35
CA ALA A 76 -3.97 19.17 -13.43
C ALA A 76 -4.14 20.64 -13.02
N GLY A 77 -4.60 21.51 -13.94
CA GLY A 77 -4.91 22.91 -13.66
C GLY A 77 -6.05 23.06 -12.65
N GLU A 78 -7.15 22.32 -12.84
CA GLU A 78 -8.29 22.33 -11.91
C GLU A 78 -7.89 21.83 -10.53
N VAL A 79 -7.13 20.71 -10.48
CA VAL A 79 -6.61 20.13 -9.25
C VAL A 79 -5.72 21.12 -8.53
N SER A 80 -4.81 21.79 -9.24
CA SER A 80 -3.92 22.81 -8.67
C SER A 80 -4.69 24.00 -8.08
N VAL A 81 -5.69 24.48 -8.80
CA VAL A 81 -6.56 25.58 -8.34
C VAL A 81 -7.39 25.14 -7.13
N PHE A 82 -7.96 23.93 -7.16
CA PHE A 82 -8.74 23.40 -6.04
C PHE A 82 -7.88 23.25 -4.78
N LEU A 83 -6.65 22.76 -4.92
CA LEU A 83 -5.70 22.65 -3.79
C LEU A 83 -5.37 24.01 -3.18
N GLY A 84 -5.24 25.06 -3.99
CA GLY A 84 -4.84 26.39 -3.52
C GLY A 84 -3.65 26.33 -2.59
N ASP A 85 -3.75 26.94 -1.40
CA ASP A 85 -2.78 26.85 -0.31
C ASP A 85 -3.35 26.21 0.97
N ALA A 86 -4.49 25.53 0.89
CA ALA A 86 -5.18 24.86 2.00
C ALA A 86 -4.26 23.88 2.76
N ASP A 87 -4.54 23.68 4.04
CA ASP A 87 -3.96 22.56 4.79
C ASP A 87 -4.50 21.22 4.25
N LEU A 88 -3.77 20.13 4.46
CA LEU A 88 -4.07 18.84 3.83
C LEU A 88 -4.33 17.76 4.88
N ALA A 89 -5.26 16.87 4.59
CA ALA A 89 -5.59 15.73 5.44
C ALA A 89 -5.84 14.48 4.59
N GLY A 90 -5.67 13.30 5.19
CA GLY A 90 -5.98 12.00 4.59
C GLY A 90 -5.52 10.85 5.46
N PHE A 91 -5.60 9.64 4.93
CA PHE A 91 -5.14 8.43 5.62
C PHE A 91 -3.91 7.85 4.92
N ASN A 92 -2.75 7.91 5.54
CA ASN A 92 -1.44 7.58 4.96
C ASN A 92 -0.96 8.58 3.88
N ILE A 93 -1.52 9.76 3.88
CA ILE A 93 -1.35 10.80 2.86
C ILE A 93 0.12 11.27 2.72
N GLU A 94 0.85 11.39 3.84
CA GLU A 94 2.26 11.82 3.83
C GLU A 94 3.16 10.84 3.06
N SER A 95 2.86 9.54 3.15
CA SER A 95 3.72 8.48 2.61
C SER A 95 3.35 8.06 1.19
N PHE A 96 2.14 8.38 0.72
CA PHE A 96 1.67 7.89 -0.57
C PHE A 96 1.01 8.98 -1.43
N ASP A 97 -0.15 9.51 -1.01
CA ASP A 97 -0.97 10.37 -1.86
C ASP A 97 -0.25 11.67 -2.23
N LEU A 98 0.34 12.38 -1.27
CA LEU A 98 1.01 13.64 -1.54
C LEU A 98 2.27 13.51 -2.40
N PRO A 99 3.16 12.52 -2.19
CA PRO A 99 4.27 12.28 -3.09
C PRO A 99 3.84 11.96 -4.53
N LEU A 100 2.79 11.12 -4.69
CA LEU A 100 2.29 10.73 -6.01
C LEU A 100 1.60 11.90 -6.71
N LEU A 101 0.68 12.60 -6.03
CA LEU A 101 0.00 13.79 -6.54
C LEU A 101 1.00 14.88 -6.91
N GLY A 102 2.00 15.09 -6.06
CA GLY A 102 3.07 16.06 -6.32
C GLY A 102 3.86 15.73 -7.57
N ARG A 103 4.20 14.46 -7.79
CA ARG A 103 4.86 13.99 -9.01
C ARG A 103 3.99 14.26 -10.25
N GLU A 104 2.70 13.88 -10.20
CA GLU A 104 1.77 14.09 -11.31
C GLU A 104 1.60 15.57 -11.67
N LEU A 105 1.38 16.43 -10.67
CA LEU A 105 1.25 17.87 -10.88
C LEU A 105 2.54 18.48 -11.45
N ASN A 106 3.70 18.14 -10.86
CA ASN A 106 4.99 18.65 -11.32
C ASN A 106 5.30 18.21 -12.76
N SER A 107 4.93 16.98 -13.15
CA SER A 107 5.11 16.49 -14.52
C SER A 107 4.26 17.26 -15.55
N CYS A 108 3.17 17.87 -15.11
CA CYS A 108 2.29 18.72 -15.91
C CYS A 108 2.65 20.23 -15.83
N GLY A 109 3.76 20.59 -15.16
CA GLY A 109 4.21 21.97 -15.01
C GLY A 109 3.58 22.76 -13.86
N TYR A 110 2.75 22.11 -13.03
CA TYR A 110 2.16 22.74 -11.85
C TYR A 110 3.01 22.45 -10.63
N LYS A 111 3.61 23.49 -10.05
CA LYS A 111 4.43 23.34 -8.84
C LYS A 111 3.55 22.98 -7.63
N PHE A 112 3.70 21.78 -7.13
CA PHE A 112 3.10 21.35 -5.87
C PHE A 112 4.17 21.24 -4.79
N SER A 113 3.88 21.83 -3.62
CA SER A 113 4.70 21.70 -2.43
C SER A 113 3.83 21.57 -1.19
N ALA A 114 4.16 20.63 -0.35
CA ALA A 114 3.58 20.50 0.99
C ALA A 114 4.20 21.50 2.00
N GLN A 115 5.29 22.16 1.62
CA GLN A 115 5.98 23.14 2.49
C GLN A 115 5.06 24.34 2.79
N GLY A 116 4.96 24.69 4.07
CA GLY A 116 4.11 25.78 4.55
C GLY A 116 2.66 25.41 4.81
N ARG A 117 2.26 24.16 4.51
CA ARG A 117 0.95 23.59 4.84
C ARG A 117 1.06 22.71 6.08
N ARG A 118 0.00 22.64 6.87
CA ARG A 118 -0.14 21.60 7.88
C ARG A 118 -0.69 20.37 7.21
N ILE A 119 -0.15 19.21 7.60
CA ILE A 119 -0.60 17.92 7.10
C ILE A 119 -1.14 17.12 8.28
N TYR A 120 -2.35 16.63 8.16
CA TYR A 120 -3.05 15.84 9.15
C TYR A 120 -3.22 14.42 8.62
N ASP A 121 -2.26 13.54 8.92
CA ASP A 121 -2.32 12.13 8.55
C ASP A 121 -3.04 11.32 9.63
N ALA A 122 -4.29 10.93 9.33
CA ALA A 122 -5.13 10.20 10.26
C ALA A 122 -4.55 8.82 10.64
N LYS A 123 -3.81 8.16 9.72
CA LYS A 123 -3.11 6.90 10.02
C LYS A 123 -2.01 7.11 11.05
N LYS A 124 -1.24 8.18 10.91
CA LYS A 124 -0.17 8.53 11.85
C LYS A 124 -0.73 8.86 13.24
N ILE A 125 -1.81 9.66 13.28
CA ILE A 125 -2.50 9.99 14.53
C ILE A 125 -3.04 8.70 15.20
N TYR A 126 -3.68 7.82 14.41
CA TYR A 126 -4.17 6.53 14.88
C TYR A 126 -3.05 5.67 15.47
N HIS A 127 -1.94 5.51 14.74
CA HIS A 127 -0.82 4.67 15.20
C HIS A 127 -0.09 5.22 16.43
N LEU A 128 -0.10 6.53 16.63
CA LEU A 128 0.52 7.16 17.81
C LEU A 128 -0.35 7.05 19.06
N ASN A 129 -1.67 6.96 18.90
CA ASN A 129 -2.61 7.00 20.03
C ASN A 129 -3.24 5.64 20.34
N GLU A 130 -3.38 4.76 19.34
CA GLU A 130 -3.98 3.44 19.50
C GLU A 130 -2.92 2.35 19.61
N LYS A 131 -2.81 1.78 20.80
CA LYS A 131 -1.88 0.68 21.07
C LYS A 131 -2.33 -0.62 20.40
N ARG A 132 -1.35 -1.43 19.98
CA ARG A 132 -1.54 -2.79 19.44
C ARG A 132 -0.86 -3.82 20.34
N ASP A 133 -1.15 -3.72 21.64
CA ASP A 133 -0.70 -4.64 22.67
C ASP A 133 -1.85 -5.54 23.15
N LEU A 134 -1.53 -6.49 24.05
CA LEU A 134 -2.51 -7.42 24.60
C LEU A 134 -3.67 -6.69 25.30
N SER A 135 -3.39 -5.60 26.01
CA SER A 135 -4.43 -4.83 26.72
C SER A 135 -5.42 -4.19 25.73
N ALA A 136 -4.91 -3.67 24.59
CA ALA A 136 -5.75 -3.13 23.52
C ALA A 136 -6.57 -4.23 22.85
N ALA A 137 -5.95 -5.39 22.55
CA ALA A 137 -6.64 -6.55 21.99
C ALA A 137 -7.73 -7.07 22.97
N TYR A 138 -7.43 -7.17 24.24
CA TYR A 138 -8.36 -7.64 25.26
C TYR A 138 -9.58 -6.73 25.38
N ARG A 139 -9.36 -5.40 25.35
CA ARG A 139 -10.44 -4.43 25.31
C ARG A 139 -11.28 -4.54 24.03
N PHE A 140 -10.65 -4.68 22.88
CA PHE A 140 -11.32 -4.73 21.57
C PHE A 140 -12.16 -6.00 21.38
N TYR A 141 -11.59 -7.15 21.74
CA TYR A 141 -12.25 -8.45 21.51
C TYR A 141 -13.16 -8.88 22.64
N CYS A 142 -12.81 -8.56 23.89
CA CYS A 142 -13.50 -9.04 25.07
C CYS A 142 -14.30 -7.94 25.80
N GLY A 143 -14.12 -6.66 25.43
CA GLY A 143 -14.75 -5.53 26.11
C GLY A 143 -14.28 -5.32 27.55
N LYS A 144 -13.14 -5.90 27.94
CA LYS A 144 -12.62 -5.92 29.30
C LYS A 144 -11.33 -5.11 29.43
N THR A 145 -11.03 -4.65 30.64
CA THR A 145 -9.72 -4.06 30.99
C THR A 145 -8.82 -5.15 31.55
N LEU A 146 -7.55 -5.18 31.10
CA LEU A 146 -6.55 -6.08 31.65
C LEU A 146 -5.98 -5.47 32.94
N GLU A 147 -6.45 -5.95 34.08
CA GLU A 147 -5.87 -5.66 35.40
C GLU A 147 -4.64 -6.55 35.60
N ASP A 148 -3.66 -6.08 36.33
CA ASP A 148 -2.39 -6.77 36.56
C ASP A 148 -1.61 -7.13 35.27
N ALA A 149 -1.63 -6.26 34.25
CA ALA A 149 -0.78 -6.38 33.09
C ALA A 149 0.69 -6.59 33.49
N HIS A 150 1.40 -7.45 32.76
CA HIS A 150 2.77 -7.95 33.05
C HIS A 150 2.83 -9.05 34.13
N SER A 151 1.69 -9.57 34.57
CA SER A 151 1.63 -10.85 35.26
C SER A 151 1.46 -11.98 34.23
N ALA A 152 2.39 -12.92 34.17
CA ALA A 152 2.36 -14.01 33.19
C ALA A 152 1.01 -14.76 33.17
N LEU A 153 0.43 -15.01 34.36
CA LEU A 153 -0.86 -15.69 34.45
C LEU A 153 -2.03 -14.83 33.96
N ALA A 154 -2.06 -13.54 34.32
CA ALA A 154 -3.10 -12.61 33.86
C ALA A 154 -3.01 -12.43 32.34
N ASP A 155 -1.83 -12.23 31.79
CA ASP A 155 -1.60 -12.07 30.36
C ASP A 155 -1.95 -13.35 29.58
N THR A 156 -1.62 -14.53 30.11
CA THR A 156 -2.00 -15.81 29.50
C THR A 156 -3.52 -16.01 29.48
N ARG A 157 -4.23 -15.64 30.55
CA ARG A 157 -5.70 -15.70 30.58
C ARG A 157 -6.33 -14.74 29.59
N ALA A 158 -5.86 -13.49 29.55
CA ALA A 158 -6.33 -12.49 28.60
C ALA A 158 -6.08 -12.94 27.14
N CYS A 159 -4.90 -13.53 26.87
CA CYS A 159 -4.58 -14.07 25.55
C CYS A 159 -5.53 -15.21 25.15
N LEU A 160 -5.85 -16.13 26.06
CA LEU A 160 -6.81 -17.20 25.80
C LEU A 160 -8.22 -16.63 25.51
N GLU A 161 -8.69 -15.68 26.29
CA GLU A 161 -10.00 -15.06 26.06
C GLU A 161 -10.04 -14.30 24.71
N VAL A 162 -8.96 -13.62 24.34
CA VAL A 162 -8.82 -12.98 23.02
C VAL A 162 -8.93 -14.02 21.90
N LEU A 163 -8.19 -15.14 22.01
CA LEU A 163 -8.27 -16.22 21.02
C LEU A 163 -9.67 -16.81 20.88
N VAL A 164 -10.36 -17.05 21.99
CA VAL A 164 -11.74 -17.54 21.97
C VAL A 164 -12.67 -16.53 21.29
N SER A 165 -12.54 -15.26 21.60
CA SER A 165 -13.32 -14.19 20.97
C SER A 165 -13.02 -14.05 19.47
N GLN A 166 -11.76 -14.21 19.07
CA GLN A 166 -11.33 -14.22 17.68
C GLN A 166 -11.92 -15.43 16.93
N ALA A 167 -11.89 -16.63 17.54
CA ALA A 167 -12.49 -17.81 16.96
C ALA A 167 -13.98 -17.60 16.71
N SER A 168 -14.74 -17.14 17.70
CA SER A 168 -16.17 -16.84 17.54
C SER A 168 -16.43 -15.79 16.44
N ARG A 169 -15.58 -14.76 16.34
CA ARG A 169 -15.77 -13.65 15.39
C ARG A 169 -15.42 -14.00 13.95
N TYR A 170 -14.38 -14.82 13.73
CA TYR A 170 -13.79 -15.00 12.41
C TYR A 170 -14.02 -16.37 11.77
N ILE A 171 -14.23 -17.41 12.56
CA ILE A 171 -14.41 -18.77 12.05
C ILE A 171 -15.80 -19.36 12.35
N GLY A 172 -16.62 -18.66 13.15
CA GLY A 172 -17.99 -19.05 13.46
C GLY A 172 -18.11 -20.14 14.52
N GLU A 173 -19.35 -20.32 15.00
CA GLU A 173 -19.67 -21.33 16.01
C GLU A 173 -19.52 -22.75 15.44
N GLY A 174 -18.90 -23.62 16.21
CA GLY A 174 -18.71 -25.04 15.85
C GLY A 174 -17.45 -25.37 15.06
N SER A 175 -16.67 -24.39 14.68
CA SER A 175 -15.35 -24.62 14.04
C SER A 175 -14.27 -24.84 15.11
N GLY A 176 -13.30 -25.72 14.81
CA GLY A 176 -12.17 -25.95 15.70
C GLY A 176 -11.16 -24.80 15.67
N ILE A 177 -10.37 -24.65 16.74
CA ILE A 177 -9.32 -23.62 16.86
C ILE A 177 -8.26 -23.74 15.76
N GLU A 178 -8.15 -24.90 15.14
CA GLU A 178 -7.24 -25.20 14.02
C GLU A 178 -7.49 -24.28 12.83
N GLU A 179 -8.74 -23.81 12.67
CA GLU A 179 -9.08 -22.85 11.61
C GLU A 179 -8.39 -21.49 11.81
N LEU A 180 -8.12 -21.08 13.07
CA LEU A 180 -7.33 -19.87 13.34
C LEU A 180 -5.87 -20.02 12.88
N GLY A 181 -5.31 -21.24 12.89
CA GLY A 181 -3.98 -21.50 12.35
C GLY A 181 -3.87 -21.29 10.84
N LYS A 182 -5.00 -21.24 10.13
CA LYS A 182 -5.05 -20.92 8.70
C LYS A 182 -5.02 -19.41 8.41
N PHE A 183 -5.21 -18.56 9.44
CA PHE A 183 -4.95 -17.13 9.34
C PHE A 183 -3.44 -16.89 9.27
N ASP A 184 -2.85 -17.33 8.17
CA ASP A 184 -1.47 -16.99 7.90
C ASP A 184 -1.45 -15.70 7.09
N TYR A 185 -0.46 -14.86 7.35
CA TYR A 185 -0.13 -13.77 6.44
C TYR A 185 0.29 -14.43 5.13
N LYS A 186 -0.68 -14.65 4.22
CA LYS A 186 -0.33 -15.02 2.85
C LYS A 186 0.70 -14.00 2.41
N PRO A 187 1.89 -14.41 1.96
CA PRO A 187 2.83 -13.50 1.33
C PRO A 187 2.01 -12.71 0.32
N LYS A 188 2.07 -11.38 0.37
CA LYS A 188 1.38 -10.60 -0.65
C LYS A 188 1.89 -11.13 -1.98
N PRO A 189 1.04 -11.57 -2.92
CA PRO A 189 1.52 -12.25 -4.15
C PRO A 189 2.47 -11.39 -4.98
N GLU A 190 2.54 -10.11 -4.68
CA GLU A 190 3.47 -9.14 -5.26
C GLU A 190 4.92 -9.28 -4.76
N PHE A 191 5.16 -9.96 -3.62
CA PHE A 191 6.52 -10.19 -3.12
C PHE A 191 6.94 -11.63 -3.35
N TYR A 192 8.19 -11.79 -3.79
CA TYR A 192 8.79 -13.10 -4.05
C TYR A 192 9.22 -13.80 -2.76
N ASP A 193 9.65 -13.03 -1.77
CA ASP A 193 10.22 -13.51 -0.53
C ASP A 193 9.54 -12.89 0.71
N GLU A 194 9.61 -13.59 1.85
CA GLU A 194 9.02 -13.19 3.13
C GLU A 194 9.62 -11.88 3.67
N GLU A 195 10.91 -11.64 3.38
CA GLU A 195 11.61 -10.43 3.80
C GLU A 195 11.24 -9.21 2.94
N ARG A 196 10.41 -9.39 1.90
CA ARG A 196 9.98 -8.35 0.96
C ARG A 196 11.17 -7.66 0.27
N ARG A 197 12.21 -8.42 -0.02
CA ARG A 197 13.41 -7.95 -0.72
C ARG A 197 13.21 -7.86 -2.22
N PHE A 198 12.29 -8.67 -2.78
CA PHE A 198 11.95 -8.69 -4.19
C PHE A 198 10.45 -8.61 -4.40
N ARG A 199 10.03 -7.78 -5.37
CA ARG A 199 8.63 -7.54 -5.69
C ARG A 199 8.37 -7.76 -7.17
N TRP A 200 7.30 -8.49 -7.47
CA TRP A 200 6.76 -8.60 -8.82
C TRP A 200 6.12 -7.30 -9.28
N TRP A 201 6.47 -6.87 -10.50
CA TRP A 201 5.83 -5.75 -11.15
C TRP A 201 5.96 -5.85 -12.66
N ASN A 202 4.82 -5.75 -13.39
CA ASN A 202 4.75 -5.92 -14.85
C ASN A 202 5.48 -7.18 -15.33
N GLY A 203 5.25 -8.31 -14.65
CA GLY A 203 5.85 -9.60 -15.01
C GLY A 203 7.34 -9.76 -14.67
N LYS A 204 8.00 -8.72 -14.15
CA LYS A 204 9.41 -8.74 -13.74
C LYS A 204 9.57 -8.66 -12.23
N LEU A 205 10.69 -9.17 -11.75
CA LEU A 205 11.01 -9.16 -10.32
C LEU A 205 11.99 -8.02 -10.00
N TYR A 206 11.52 -7.03 -9.25
CA TYR A 206 12.29 -5.84 -8.88
C TYR A 206 12.93 -5.97 -7.51
N ILE A 207 14.16 -5.48 -7.38
CA ILE A 207 14.83 -5.37 -6.08
C ILE A 207 14.24 -4.22 -5.27
N MET A 208 14.04 -4.44 -3.96
CA MET A 208 13.37 -3.49 -3.06
C MET A 208 14.32 -2.87 -2.04
N PHE A 209 15.64 -3.06 -2.15
CA PHE A 209 16.65 -2.57 -1.22
C PHE A 209 17.89 -2.03 -1.93
N GLY A 210 18.72 -1.29 -1.19
CA GLY A 210 19.98 -0.75 -1.66
C GLY A 210 19.85 0.31 -2.76
N LYS A 211 20.94 0.58 -3.47
CA LYS A 211 21.03 1.66 -4.47
C LYS A 211 20.12 1.48 -5.70
N TYR A 212 19.69 0.25 -5.95
CA TYR A 212 18.82 -0.11 -7.07
C TYR A 212 17.39 -0.38 -6.68
N ALA A 213 17.03 -0.12 -5.42
CA ALA A 213 15.67 -0.33 -4.91
C ALA A 213 14.63 0.31 -5.83
N ARG A 214 13.64 -0.48 -6.25
CA ARG A 214 12.49 -0.07 -7.09
C ARG A 214 12.84 0.48 -8.49
N LYS A 215 14.11 0.44 -8.88
CA LYS A 215 14.59 0.98 -10.17
C LYS A 215 14.96 -0.11 -11.16
N TYR A 216 15.50 -1.21 -10.67
CA TYR A 216 16.04 -2.29 -11.50
C TYR A 216 15.33 -3.60 -11.22
N SER A 217 14.94 -4.28 -12.29
CA SER A 217 14.55 -5.68 -12.19
C SER A 217 15.78 -6.58 -12.02
N LEU A 218 15.54 -7.81 -11.63
CA LEU A 218 16.61 -8.81 -11.47
C LEU A 218 17.31 -9.07 -12.81
N GLU A 219 16.56 -9.06 -13.92
CA GLU A 219 17.13 -9.16 -15.29
C GLU A 219 18.00 -7.94 -15.63
N ASP A 220 17.55 -6.74 -15.26
CA ASP A 220 18.32 -5.52 -15.52
C ASP A 220 19.65 -5.53 -14.73
N LEU A 221 19.63 -5.98 -13.47
CA LEU A 221 20.84 -6.14 -12.65
C LEU A 221 21.79 -7.18 -13.22
N ALA A 222 21.25 -8.31 -13.69
CA ALA A 222 22.06 -9.36 -14.29
C ALA A 222 22.77 -8.89 -15.57
N ARG A 223 22.18 -7.94 -16.30
CA ARG A 223 22.73 -7.36 -17.51
C ARG A 223 23.68 -6.19 -17.25
N GLU A 224 23.33 -5.29 -16.32
CA GLU A 224 23.97 -3.98 -16.17
C GLU A 224 24.97 -3.90 -15.01
N ASP A 225 24.71 -4.61 -13.91
CA ASP A 225 25.62 -4.63 -12.74
C ASP A 225 25.65 -6.01 -12.06
N ARG A 226 26.30 -6.97 -12.72
CA ARG A 226 26.48 -8.33 -12.17
C ARG A 226 27.21 -8.34 -10.82
N LYS A 227 28.11 -7.38 -10.60
CA LYS A 227 28.84 -7.26 -9.32
C LYS A 227 27.91 -6.99 -8.13
N TYR A 228 26.79 -6.34 -8.37
CA TYR A 228 25.79 -6.13 -7.31
C TYR A 228 25.11 -7.44 -6.90
N LEU A 229 24.81 -8.33 -7.86
CA LEU A 229 24.30 -9.67 -7.56
C LEU A 229 25.36 -10.54 -6.85
N GLU A 230 26.61 -10.47 -7.27
CA GLU A 230 27.72 -11.16 -6.59
C GLU A 230 27.88 -10.68 -5.14
N TRP A 231 27.70 -9.38 -4.91
CA TRP A 231 27.67 -8.81 -3.56
C TRP A 231 26.50 -9.37 -2.74
N ILE A 232 25.28 -9.48 -3.30
CA ILE A 232 24.14 -10.08 -2.61
C ILE A 232 24.47 -11.52 -2.17
N VAL A 233 25.10 -12.32 -3.03
CA VAL A 233 25.49 -13.71 -2.69
C VAL A 233 26.47 -13.74 -1.53
N SER A 234 27.43 -12.81 -1.47
CA SER A 234 28.47 -12.76 -0.45
C SER A 234 28.07 -12.07 0.85
N ALA A 235 27.06 -11.20 0.82
CA ALA A 235 26.62 -10.40 1.95
C ALA A 235 25.70 -11.19 2.91
N ASP A 236 25.32 -10.58 4.02
CA ASP A 236 24.43 -11.19 5.02
C ASP A 236 22.96 -11.07 4.61
N PHE A 237 22.55 -11.96 3.70
CA PHE A 237 21.17 -12.14 3.28
C PHE A 237 20.71 -13.58 3.55
N SER A 238 19.38 -13.77 3.58
CA SER A 238 18.80 -15.10 3.75
C SER A 238 19.21 -16.05 2.60
N PRO A 239 19.19 -17.37 2.84
CA PRO A 239 19.53 -18.36 1.81
C PRO A 239 18.67 -18.21 0.54
N SER A 240 17.38 -17.91 0.68
CA SER A 240 16.47 -17.72 -0.46
C SER A 240 16.84 -16.53 -1.34
N VAL A 241 17.26 -15.42 -0.73
CA VAL A 241 17.72 -14.20 -1.45
C VAL A 241 19.04 -14.48 -2.17
N LYS A 242 19.97 -15.19 -1.53
CA LYS A 242 21.24 -15.60 -2.15
C LYS A 242 21.04 -16.55 -3.32
N GLU A 243 20.22 -17.58 -3.15
CA GLU A 243 19.90 -18.53 -4.22
C GLU A 243 19.27 -17.84 -5.44
N LEU A 244 18.38 -16.87 -5.20
CA LEU A 244 17.77 -16.07 -6.26
C LEU A 244 18.82 -15.25 -7.03
N ALA A 245 19.75 -14.60 -6.31
CA ALA A 245 20.83 -13.85 -6.95
C ALA A 245 21.79 -14.75 -7.74
N GLU A 246 22.10 -15.96 -7.23
CA GLU A 246 22.90 -16.96 -7.94
C GLU A 246 22.21 -17.44 -9.22
N LYS A 247 20.91 -17.72 -9.18
CA LYS A 247 20.11 -18.08 -10.37
C LYS A 247 20.14 -16.95 -11.39
N ALA A 248 19.95 -15.71 -10.94
CA ALA A 248 20.01 -14.55 -11.84
C ALA A 248 21.39 -14.37 -12.49
N LEU A 249 22.48 -14.64 -11.79
CA LEU A 249 23.83 -14.64 -12.34
C LEU A 249 24.03 -15.71 -13.43
N ARG A 250 23.27 -16.81 -13.39
CA ARG A 250 23.24 -17.84 -14.46
C ARG A 250 22.26 -17.52 -15.59
N GLY A 251 21.50 -16.41 -15.49
CA GLY A 251 20.46 -16.06 -16.44
C GLY A 251 19.13 -16.79 -16.21
N GLU A 252 18.94 -17.37 -15.04
CA GLU A 252 17.72 -18.07 -14.63
C GLU A 252 16.85 -17.12 -13.80
N PHE A 253 15.68 -16.76 -14.33
CA PHE A 253 14.75 -15.85 -13.66
C PHE A 253 13.45 -16.57 -13.30
N PRO A 254 12.89 -16.36 -12.10
CA PRO A 254 11.63 -16.94 -11.73
C PRO A 254 10.49 -16.37 -12.59
N LYS A 255 9.49 -17.19 -12.86
CA LYS A 255 8.27 -16.76 -13.55
C LYS A 255 7.28 -16.19 -12.55
N ASN A 256 6.54 -15.15 -12.97
CA ASN A 256 5.48 -14.59 -12.13
C ASN A 256 4.34 -15.62 -11.97
N PRO A 257 4.02 -16.07 -10.74
CA PRO A 257 2.93 -17.04 -10.52
C PRO A 257 1.57 -16.51 -10.98
N ALA A 258 1.30 -15.22 -10.90
CA ALA A 258 0.07 -14.63 -11.42
C ALA A 258 -0.07 -14.67 -12.95
N GLY A 259 1.01 -14.94 -13.67
CA GLY A 259 1.00 -15.10 -15.14
C GLY A 259 0.64 -16.50 -15.60
N GLU A 260 0.64 -17.52 -14.73
CA GLU A 260 0.26 -18.90 -15.07
C GLU A 260 -1.23 -19.17 -14.84
N GLU A 261 -1.89 -18.50 -13.90
CA GLU A 261 -3.33 -18.66 -13.67
C GLU A 261 -4.19 -18.11 -14.82
N GLN A 262 -3.71 -17.13 -15.55
CA GLN A 262 -4.43 -16.60 -16.73
C GLN A 262 -4.37 -17.51 -17.96
N ARG A 263 -3.47 -18.50 -18.01
CA ARG A 263 -3.39 -19.45 -19.13
C ARG A 263 -4.21 -20.73 -18.94
N THR A 264 -4.67 -21.03 -17.74
CA THR A 264 -5.48 -22.20 -17.44
C THR A 264 -6.99 -21.95 -17.46
N GLY A 265 -7.43 -20.68 -17.46
CA GLY A 265 -8.83 -20.26 -17.52
C GLY A 265 -9.45 -20.24 -18.93
N GLU A 266 -8.67 -20.41 -20.00
CA GLU A 266 -9.16 -20.39 -21.40
C GLU A 266 -9.38 -21.78 -22.02
N ARG A 267 -9.40 -22.85 -21.22
CA ARG A 267 -9.77 -24.18 -21.69
C ARG A 267 -10.75 -24.87 -20.73
N SER A 268 -11.99 -24.45 -20.77
CA SER A 268 -13.15 -25.34 -20.46
C SER A 268 -14.43 -24.69 -20.99
#